data_79e0443e2ca644f807166d8b626558fe
#
_entry.id   79e0443e2ca644f807166d8b626558fe
#
_cell.length_a   1.000
_cell.length_b   1.000
_cell.length_c   1.000
_cell.angle_alpha   90.00
_cell.angle_beta   90.00
_cell.angle_gamma   90.00
#
_symmetry.space_group_name_H-M   'P 1'
#
loop_
_entity.id
_entity.type
_entity.pdbx_description
1 polymer ?
#
loop_
_entity_poly.entity_id
_entity_poly.type
_entity_poly.pdbx_seq_one_letter_code
_entity_poly.pdbx_strand_id
1 'polypeptide(L)'
;MESSGHFFQYQQARLHYSKTGDGQQVVLLFHGFGQDKNIFNQLADTHFRHYTLYAFDLFFHSKSTWGYDEQPLEKSFWLSCMHEFLAENRIEKFSVVGFSLGSRFALSLAEGFPKRVEHLYLLAPDSIKTSFWYRLATYPILFRKLFKSMVVHPNRFFVLTNALQKLNIMDKGLIRFAESQMNTEEKRNRVYYSWVVFRHLSFKLNRITTLLNQEKLPTTLVLGEHDKMITHKNLAGFINRVPHLNLVLLKCGHNDLIRSYAAH
;
A
#
# COMPACT_ATOMS: atom_id res chain seq x y z
N MET A 1 17.44 -13.68 11.61
CA MET A 1 17.76 -12.58 12.55
C MET A 1 16.55 -11.67 12.62
N GLU A 2 15.95 -11.47 13.79
CA GLU A 2 14.96 -10.39 13.94
C GLU A 2 15.70 -9.07 13.72
N SER A 3 15.37 -8.36 12.64
CA SER A 3 15.90 -7.03 12.42
C SER A 3 15.44 -6.13 13.56
N SER A 4 16.38 -5.52 14.27
CA SER A 4 16.08 -4.55 15.32
C SER A 4 15.15 -3.48 14.74
N GLY A 5 13.95 -3.35 15.31
CA GLY A 5 12.99 -2.36 14.87
C GLY A 5 13.41 -0.97 15.32
N HIS A 6 13.35 -0.01 14.41
CA HIS A 6 13.60 1.39 14.65
C HIS A 6 12.30 2.18 14.63
N PHE A 7 12.31 3.37 15.21
CA PHE A 7 11.19 4.29 15.18
C PHE A 7 11.63 5.63 14.59
N PHE A 8 10.80 6.19 13.74
CA PHE A 8 10.91 7.56 13.26
C PHE A 8 9.67 8.33 13.70
N GLN A 9 9.88 9.43 14.41
CA GLN A 9 8.81 10.29 14.91
C GLN A 9 8.71 11.54 14.03
N TYR A 10 7.51 11.82 13.51
CA TYR A 10 7.21 13.07 12.83
C TYR A 10 5.92 13.66 13.40
N GLN A 11 6.05 14.74 14.15
CA GLN A 11 4.95 15.33 14.91
C GLN A 11 4.26 14.28 15.79
N GLN A 12 2.93 14.04 15.62
CA GLN A 12 2.18 13.03 16.37
C GLN A 12 2.13 11.66 15.66
N ALA A 13 2.76 11.52 14.50
CA ALA A 13 2.86 10.25 13.76
C ALA A 13 4.19 9.56 14.06
N ARG A 14 4.16 8.23 14.29
CA ARG A 14 5.35 7.43 14.53
C ARG A 14 5.37 6.23 13.60
N LEU A 15 6.41 6.12 12.80
CA LEU A 15 6.68 5.00 11.91
C LEU A 15 7.64 4.02 12.56
N HIS A 16 7.26 2.76 12.58
CA HIS A 16 8.15 1.65 12.92
C HIS A 16 8.73 1.09 11.63
N TYR A 17 10.04 0.88 11.59
CA TYR A 17 10.72 0.37 10.40
C TYR A 17 11.89 -0.55 10.77
N SER A 18 12.34 -1.31 9.80
CA SER A 18 13.61 -2.03 9.85
C SER A 18 14.58 -1.47 8.84
N LYS A 19 15.86 -1.45 9.19
CA LYS A 19 16.96 -1.20 8.28
C LYS A 19 17.75 -2.50 8.11
N THR A 20 17.99 -2.91 6.86
CA THR A 20 18.71 -4.14 6.51
C THR A 20 19.65 -3.86 5.35
N GLY A 21 20.86 -4.46 5.37
CA GLY A 21 21.88 -4.21 4.37
C GLY A 21 22.65 -2.90 4.59
N ASP A 22 23.72 -2.74 3.82
CA ASP A 22 24.69 -1.64 3.89
C ASP A 22 25.11 -1.14 2.50
N GLY A 23 24.34 -1.49 1.46
CA GLY A 23 24.59 -1.07 0.08
C GLY A 23 24.41 0.44 -0.11
N GLN A 24 25.09 0.99 -1.10
CA GLN A 24 24.99 2.42 -1.45
C GLN A 24 23.60 2.81 -2.00
N GLN A 25 22.97 1.88 -2.72
CA GLN A 25 21.61 2.09 -3.23
C GLN A 25 20.59 1.85 -2.12
N VAL A 26 19.61 2.74 -2.04
CA VAL A 26 18.58 2.67 -1.01
C VAL A 26 17.24 2.27 -1.61
N VAL A 27 16.50 1.42 -0.89
CA VAL A 27 15.11 1.11 -1.24
C VAL A 27 14.20 1.26 -0.04
N LEU A 28 13.08 1.98 -0.24
CA LEU A 28 12.00 2.13 0.74
C LEU A 28 10.87 1.17 0.39
N LEU A 29 10.37 0.40 1.38
CA LEU A 29 9.40 -0.67 1.14
C LEU A 29 8.15 -0.47 2.00
N PHE A 30 6.97 -0.51 1.36
CA PHE A 30 5.66 -0.30 1.97
C PHE A 30 4.74 -1.50 1.70
N HIS A 31 4.34 -2.20 2.75
CA HIS A 31 3.57 -3.45 2.69
C HIS A 31 2.08 -3.24 2.38
N GLY A 32 1.37 -4.34 2.12
CA GLY A 32 -0.07 -4.37 1.90
C GLY A 32 -0.89 -4.34 3.20
N PHE A 33 -2.21 -4.23 3.05
CA PHE A 33 -3.13 -4.24 4.16
C PHE A 33 -3.02 -5.53 4.99
N GLY A 34 -2.99 -5.39 6.31
CA GLY A 34 -2.97 -6.53 7.25
C GLY A 34 -1.63 -7.24 7.38
N GLN A 35 -0.58 -6.72 6.76
CA GLN A 35 0.79 -7.23 6.82
C GLN A 35 1.68 -6.33 7.71
N ASP A 36 2.95 -6.62 7.72
CA ASP A 36 4.00 -5.83 8.35
C ASP A 36 5.27 -5.78 7.47
N LYS A 37 6.27 -5.03 7.91
CA LYS A 37 7.53 -4.84 7.19
C LYS A 37 8.30 -6.14 6.87
N ASN A 38 8.08 -7.21 7.63
CA ASN A 38 8.83 -8.47 7.48
C ASN A 38 8.45 -9.24 6.21
N ILE A 39 7.31 -8.89 5.57
CA ILE A 39 6.92 -9.49 4.29
C ILE A 39 7.99 -9.33 3.20
N PHE A 40 8.86 -8.33 3.34
CA PHE A 40 9.92 -8.03 2.37
C PHE A 40 11.26 -8.74 2.63
N ASN A 41 11.38 -9.54 3.69
CA ASN A 41 12.64 -10.21 4.03
C ASN A 41 13.18 -11.05 2.86
N GLN A 42 12.29 -11.75 2.12
CA GLN A 42 12.72 -12.54 0.98
C GLN A 42 13.25 -11.69 -0.20
N LEU A 43 12.69 -10.48 -0.41
CA LEU A 43 13.19 -9.56 -1.44
C LEU A 43 14.57 -8.98 -1.05
N ALA A 44 14.86 -8.85 0.24
CA ALA A 44 16.16 -8.42 0.73
C ALA A 44 17.26 -9.39 0.32
N ASP A 45 17.00 -10.68 0.38
CA ASP A 45 17.98 -11.72 0.07
C ASP A 45 18.15 -11.97 -1.44
N THR A 46 17.26 -11.44 -2.27
CA THR A 46 17.23 -11.68 -3.73
C THR A 46 17.39 -10.39 -4.54
N HIS A 47 16.30 -9.70 -4.85
CA HIS A 47 16.31 -8.52 -5.73
C HIS A 47 17.09 -7.33 -5.17
N PHE A 48 17.15 -7.20 -3.84
CA PHE A 48 17.76 -6.06 -3.17
C PHE A 48 18.97 -6.42 -2.30
N ARG A 49 19.63 -7.53 -2.59
CA ARG A 49 20.78 -8.06 -1.80
C ARG A 49 21.90 -7.04 -1.59
N HIS A 50 22.11 -6.13 -2.54
CA HIS A 50 23.17 -5.12 -2.50
C HIS A 50 22.67 -3.72 -2.16
N TYR A 51 21.45 -3.62 -1.63
CA TYR A 51 20.82 -2.36 -1.24
C TYR A 51 20.85 -2.17 0.27
N THR A 52 20.68 -0.92 0.71
CA THR A 52 20.18 -0.62 2.05
C THR A 52 18.66 -0.52 2.00
N LEU A 53 17.97 -1.39 2.72
CA LEU A 53 16.52 -1.49 2.73
C LEU A 53 15.95 -0.82 3.97
N TYR A 54 14.96 0.04 3.77
CA TYR A 54 14.11 0.56 4.82
C TYR A 54 12.69 0.04 4.61
N ALA A 55 12.28 -0.97 5.37
CA ALA A 55 10.94 -1.53 5.30
C ALA A 55 10.09 -0.95 6.43
N PHE A 56 8.96 -0.33 6.09
CA PHE A 56 8.09 0.39 7.03
C PHE A 56 6.84 -0.42 7.34
N ASP A 57 6.45 -0.43 8.62
CA ASP A 57 5.07 -0.73 8.98
C ASP A 57 4.20 0.50 8.66
N LEU A 58 3.11 0.31 7.94
CA LEU A 58 2.15 1.38 7.68
C LEU A 58 1.43 1.78 8.98
N PHE A 59 0.90 3.00 9.06
CA PHE A 59 0.08 3.40 10.21
C PHE A 59 -1.07 2.39 10.43
N PHE A 60 -1.44 2.17 11.68
CA PHE A 60 -2.41 1.15 12.13
C PHE A 60 -1.98 -0.30 11.91
N HIS A 61 -0.74 -0.54 11.52
CA HIS A 61 -0.16 -1.86 11.39
C HIS A 61 1.06 -1.99 12.30
N SER A 62 1.20 -3.18 12.93
CA SER A 62 2.31 -3.47 13.84
C SER A 62 2.51 -2.36 14.89
N LYS A 63 3.68 -1.72 14.94
CA LYS A 63 4.04 -0.73 15.96
C LYS A 63 3.97 0.73 15.46
N SER A 64 3.52 0.98 14.24
CA SER A 64 3.34 2.34 13.71
C SER A 64 2.04 2.96 14.21
N THR A 65 2.09 4.22 14.63
CA THR A 65 0.95 4.94 15.20
C THR A 65 0.65 6.24 14.46
N TRP A 66 -0.64 6.58 14.40
CA TRP A 66 -1.17 7.82 13.86
C TRP A 66 -1.89 8.59 14.96
N GLY A 67 -1.34 9.70 15.40
CA GLY A 67 -1.85 10.46 16.56
C GLY A 67 -2.95 11.47 16.24
N TYR A 68 -3.55 11.43 15.05
CA TYR A 68 -4.54 12.42 14.59
C TYR A 68 -5.94 11.82 14.39
N ASP A 69 -6.27 10.76 15.10
CA ASP A 69 -7.57 10.08 15.03
C ASP A 69 -8.01 9.76 13.59
N GLU A 70 -9.18 10.27 13.16
CA GLU A 70 -9.77 10.06 11.83
C GLU A 70 -9.36 11.10 10.78
N GLN A 71 -8.47 12.03 11.14
CA GLN A 71 -7.98 13.02 10.18
C GLN A 71 -7.30 12.30 9.02
N PRO A 72 -7.57 12.71 7.77
CA PRO A 72 -6.96 12.07 6.64
C PRO A 72 -5.46 12.33 6.59
N LEU A 73 -4.71 11.31 6.21
CA LEU A 73 -3.31 11.47 5.84
C LEU A 73 -3.24 12.20 4.49
N GLU A 74 -2.90 13.48 4.55
CA GLU A 74 -2.67 14.29 3.35
C GLU A 74 -1.35 13.92 2.69
N LYS A 75 -1.30 13.98 1.36
CA LYS A 75 -0.05 13.74 0.63
C LYS A 75 1.07 14.69 1.05
N SER A 76 0.73 15.95 1.30
CA SER A 76 1.70 16.95 1.77
C SER A 76 2.31 16.54 3.12
N PHE A 77 1.49 16.08 4.07
CA PHE A 77 1.98 15.59 5.36
C PHE A 77 2.91 14.37 5.17
N TRP A 78 2.50 13.41 4.34
CA TRP A 78 3.32 12.23 4.04
C TRP A 78 4.66 12.61 3.41
N LEU A 79 4.64 13.52 2.45
CA LEU A 79 5.86 14.00 1.80
C LEU A 79 6.78 14.75 2.77
N SER A 80 6.24 15.60 3.64
CA SER A 80 7.04 16.28 4.67
C SER A 80 7.64 15.28 5.68
N CYS A 81 6.84 14.31 6.13
CA CYS A 81 7.30 13.22 7.00
C CYS A 81 8.47 12.45 6.37
N MET A 82 8.34 12.06 5.10
CA MET A 82 9.40 11.32 4.41
C MET A 82 10.59 12.21 4.03
N HIS A 83 10.38 13.50 3.80
CA HIS A 83 11.48 14.44 3.58
C HIS A 83 12.42 14.49 4.80
N GLU A 84 11.87 14.62 6.00
CA GLU A 84 12.64 14.60 7.26
C GLU A 84 13.34 13.24 7.45
N PHE A 85 12.62 12.13 7.24
CA PHE A 85 13.22 10.80 7.31
C PHE A 85 14.43 10.65 6.38
N LEU A 86 14.28 11.07 5.13
CA LEU A 86 15.35 11.03 4.13
C LEU A 86 16.52 11.91 4.50
N ALA A 87 16.27 13.10 5.08
CA ALA A 87 17.30 14.03 5.55
C ALA A 87 18.08 13.46 6.73
N GLU A 88 17.39 12.93 7.77
CA GLU A 88 18.04 12.32 8.95
C GLU A 88 18.92 11.13 8.56
N ASN A 89 18.50 10.34 7.56
CA ASN A 89 19.27 9.18 7.09
C ASN A 89 20.26 9.51 5.95
N ARG A 90 20.38 10.78 5.54
CA ARG A 90 21.26 11.26 4.46
C ARG A 90 21.03 10.53 3.13
N ILE A 91 19.74 10.24 2.83
CA ILE A 91 19.33 9.57 1.60
C ILE A 91 19.01 10.64 0.57
N GLU A 92 19.80 10.76 -0.48
CA GLU A 92 19.57 11.70 -1.58
C GLU A 92 18.67 11.11 -2.66
N LYS A 93 18.93 9.87 -3.06
CA LYS A 93 18.19 9.10 -4.05
C LYS A 93 17.78 7.76 -3.49
N PHE A 94 16.67 7.22 -3.98
CA PHE A 94 16.16 5.94 -3.51
C PHE A 94 15.24 5.29 -4.54
N SER A 95 15.17 3.98 -4.52
CA SER A 95 14.12 3.20 -5.13
C SER A 95 12.96 3.03 -4.16
N VAL A 96 11.76 2.78 -4.67
CA VAL A 96 10.60 2.58 -3.81
C VAL A 96 9.76 1.40 -4.25
N VAL A 97 9.36 0.56 -3.29
CA VAL A 97 8.50 -0.60 -3.48
C VAL A 97 7.18 -0.36 -2.75
N GLY A 98 6.08 -0.53 -3.45
CA GLY A 98 4.74 -0.52 -2.85
C GLY A 98 3.96 -1.77 -3.21
N PHE A 99 3.59 -2.58 -2.21
CA PHE A 99 2.71 -3.72 -2.40
C PHE A 99 1.28 -3.37 -2.03
N SER A 100 0.33 -3.66 -2.93
CA SER A 100 -1.10 -3.46 -2.69
C SER A 100 -1.40 -2.06 -2.12
N LEU A 101 -1.90 -1.95 -0.88
CA LEU A 101 -2.12 -0.69 -0.16
C LEU A 101 -0.86 0.17 -0.06
N GLY A 102 0.31 -0.44 0.13
CA GLY A 102 1.60 0.27 0.20
C GLY A 102 1.96 1.03 -1.07
N SER A 103 1.37 0.65 -2.21
CA SER A 103 1.54 1.39 -3.46
C SER A 103 1.05 2.84 -3.41
N ARG A 104 0.11 3.17 -2.51
CA ARG A 104 -0.35 4.55 -2.28
C ARG A 104 0.75 5.42 -1.70
N PHE A 105 1.51 4.86 -0.77
CA PHE A 105 2.65 5.50 -0.13
C PHE A 105 3.81 5.66 -1.12
N ALA A 106 4.12 4.60 -1.86
CA ALA A 106 5.16 4.61 -2.89
C ALA A 106 4.87 5.60 -4.02
N LEU A 107 3.65 5.60 -4.58
CA LEU A 107 3.25 6.55 -5.62
C LEU A 107 3.23 8.01 -5.13
N SER A 108 2.90 8.25 -3.86
CA SER A 108 3.00 9.60 -3.29
C SER A 108 4.44 10.09 -3.30
N LEU A 109 5.42 9.22 -3.00
CA LEU A 109 6.84 9.58 -3.06
C LEU A 109 7.30 9.82 -4.50
N ALA A 110 6.89 8.98 -5.44
CA ALA A 110 7.19 9.18 -6.86
C ALA A 110 6.59 10.50 -7.38
N GLU A 111 5.39 10.88 -6.93
CA GLU A 111 4.74 12.15 -7.29
C GLU A 111 5.43 13.37 -6.64
N GLY A 112 5.87 13.24 -5.39
CA GLY A 112 6.48 14.36 -4.64
C GLY A 112 7.98 14.52 -4.83
N PHE A 113 8.70 13.43 -5.13
CA PHE A 113 10.15 13.42 -5.29
C PHE A 113 10.61 12.78 -6.60
N PRO A 114 10.04 13.14 -7.77
CA PRO A 114 10.26 12.42 -9.03
C PRO A 114 11.74 12.34 -9.44
N LYS A 115 12.54 13.36 -9.11
CA LYS A 115 13.98 13.40 -9.41
C LYS A 115 14.86 12.65 -8.39
N ARG A 116 14.30 12.25 -7.24
CA ARG A 116 14.99 11.48 -6.21
C ARG A 116 14.66 9.99 -6.27
N VAL A 117 13.51 9.63 -6.85
CA VAL A 117 13.13 8.23 -7.05
C VAL A 117 13.83 7.67 -8.28
N GLU A 118 14.70 6.67 -8.07
CA GLU A 118 15.47 6.04 -9.15
C GLU A 118 14.68 4.92 -9.83
N HIS A 119 13.86 4.17 -9.08
CA HIS A 119 13.02 3.10 -9.61
C HIS A 119 11.75 2.95 -8.77
N LEU A 120 10.62 2.84 -9.43
CA LEU A 120 9.33 2.57 -8.81
C LEU A 120 8.89 1.13 -9.06
N TYR A 121 8.75 0.35 -7.98
CA TYR A 121 8.24 -1.02 -8.02
C TYR A 121 6.80 -1.04 -7.48
N LEU A 122 5.87 -1.42 -8.32
CA LEU A 122 4.45 -1.55 -7.98
C LEU A 122 4.03 -3.02 -8.03
N LEU A 123 3.85 -3.63 -6.87
CA LEU A 123 3.42 -5.02 -6.72
C LEU A 123 1.91 -5.03 -6.44
N ALA A 124 1.11 -5.51 -7.40
CA ALA A 124 -0.36 -5.53 -7.33
C ALA A 124 -0.96 -4.23 -6.75
N PRO A 125 -0.71 -3.04 -7.35
CA PRO A 125 -1.05 -1.75 -6.75
C PRO A 125 -2.56 -1.50 -6.70
N ASP A 126 -3.11 -1.20 -5.53
CA ASP A 126 -4.51 -0.78 -5.36
C ASP A 126 -4.73 0.72 -5.62
N SER A 127 -3.65 1.47 -5.73
CA SER A 127 -3.62 2.93 -5.90
C SER A 127 -4.04 3.41 -7.29
N ILE A 128 -3.88 2.58 -8.32
CA ILE A 128 -4.16 2.93 -9.72
C ILE A 128 -5.66 2.91 -10.01
N LYS A 129 -6.38 1.93 -9.46
CA LYS A 129 -7.83 1.79 -9.62
C LYS A 129 -8.48 1.49 -8.28
N THR A 130 -9.00 2.54 -7.66
CA THR A 130 -9.68 2.41 -6.36
C THR A 130 -11.04 1.74 -6.52
N SER A 131 -11.34 0.77 -5.66
CA SER A 131 -12.62 0.07 -5.62
C SER A 131 -13.80 1.04 -5.38
N PHE A 132 -14.93 0.80 -6.04
CA PHE A 132 -16.18 1.53 -5.80
C PHE A 132 -16.61 1.44 -4.33
N TRP A 133 -16.57 0.25 -3.73
CA TRP A 133 -16.96 0.02 -2.34
C TRP A 133 -16.08 0.78 -1.34
N TYR A 134 -14.78 0.84 -1.61
CA TYR A 134 -13.85 1.66 -0.82
C TYR A 134 -14.24 3.15 -0.86
N ARG A 135 -14.50 3.67 -2.06
CA ARG A 135 -14.90 5.07 -2.23
C ARG A 135 -16.22 5.36 -1.52
N LEU A 136 -17.20 4.48 -1.67
CA LEU A 136 -18.52 4.62 -1.03
C LEU A 136 -18.37 4.63 0.50
N ALA A 137 -17.60 3.72 1.07
CA ALA A 137 -17.43 3.60 2.52
C ALA A 137 -16.64 4.77 3.15
N THR A 138 -15.78 5.47 2.39
CA THR A 138 -14.80 6.40 2.97
C THR A 138 -15.05 7.88 2.66
N TYR A 139 -15.63 8.22 1.51
CA TYR A 139 -15.77 9.63 1.11
C TYR A 139 -17.07 10.28 1.63
N PRO A 140 -18.28 9.74 1.41
CA PRO A 140 -19.50 10.38 1.95
C PRO A 140 -19.57 10.24 3.47
N ILE A 141 -19.84 11.34 4.15
CA ILE A 141 -19.88 11.38 5.63
C ILE A 141 -20.87 10.36 6.21
N LEU A 142 -22.07 10.24 5.59
CA LEU A 142 -23.10 9.32 6.04
C LEU A 142 -22.62 7.85 5.97
N PHE A 143 -22.04 7.44 4.84
CA PHE A 143 -21.53 6.06 4.67
C PHE A 143 -20.33 5.78 5.57
N ARG A 144 -19.47 6.77 5.82
CA ARG A 144 -18.38 6.64 6.78
C ARG A 144 -18.89 6.45 8.21
N LYS A 145 -19.95 7.19 8.63
CA LYS A 145 -20.62 6.97 9.92
C LYS A 145 -21.24 5.57 10.01
N LEU A 146 -21.88 5.12 8.92
CA LEU A 146 -22.40 3.75 8.84
C LEU A 146 -21.28 2.71 8.95
N PHE A 147 -20.17 2.91 8.25
CA PHE A 147 -19.00 2.03 8.33
C PHE A 147 -18.44 1.99 9.77
N LYS A 148 -18.26 3.15 10.42
CA LYS A 148 -17.88 3.23 11.84
C LYS A 148 -18.84 2.45 12.74
N SER A 149 -20.14 2.59 12.49
CA SER A 149 -21.17 1.84 13.22
C SER A 149 -21.06 0.33 13.07
N MET A 150 -20.64 -0.18 11.90
CA MET A 150 -20.37 -1.61 11.67
C MET A 150 -19.10 -2.08 12.38
N VAL A 151 -18.10 -1.23 12.53
CA VAL A 151 -16.87 -1.52 13.30
C VAL A 151 -17.17 -1.67 14.78
N VAL A 152 -17.99 -0.77 15.34
CA VAL A 152 -18.41 -0.80 16.75
C VAL A 152 -19.41 -1.95 17.00
N HIS A 153 -20.33 -2.18 16.07
CA HIS A 153 -21.39 -3.20 16.16
C HIS A 153 -21.26 -4.21 15.02
N PRO A 154 -20.36 -5.20 15.10
CA PRO A 154 -20.01 -6.07 13.96
C PRO A 154 -21.18 -6.87 13.41
N ASN A 155 -22.20 -7.16 14.19
CA ASN A 155 -23.43 -7.83 13.70
C ASN A 155 -24.08 -7.11 12.52
N ARG A 156 -24.00 -5.77 12.48
CA ARG A 156 -24.53 -4.97 11.35
C ARG A 156 -23.78 -5.23 10.06
N PHE A 157 -22.47 -5.45 10.15
CA PHE A 157 -21.64 -5.83 9.01
C PHE A 157 -22.01 -7.22 8.49
N PHE A 158 -22.13 -8.22 9.38
CA PHE A 158 -22.47 -9.57 8.98
C PHE A 158 -23.89 -9.68 8.38
N VAL A 159 -24.84 -8.91 8.89
CA VAL A 159 -26.18 -8.82 8.28
C VAL A 159 -26.09 -8.26 6.85
N LEU A 160 -25.32 -7.19 6.64
CA LEU A 160 -25.11 -6.60 5.33
C LEU A 160 -24.42 -7.57 4.36
N THR A 161 -23.32 -8.22 4.77
CA THR A 161 -22.58 -9.16 3.91
C THR A 161 -23.42 -10.35 3.53
N ASN A 162 -24.23 -10.89 4.45
CA ASN A 162 -25.18 -11.95 4.18
C ASN A 162 -26.25 -11.54 3.14
N ALA A 163 -26.77 -10.31 3.24
CA ALA A 163 -27.72 -9.79 2.25
C ALA A 163 -27.07 -9.63 0.87
N LEU A 164 -25.86 -9.05 0.78
CA LEU A 164 -25.11 -8.90 -0.46
C LEU A 164 -24.77 -10.26 -1.10
N GLN A 165 -24.47 -11.27 -0.28
CA GLN A 165 -24.19 -12.63 -0.74
C GLN A 165 -25.43 -13.29 -1.33
N LYS A 166 -26.59 -13.17 -0.67
CA LYS A 166 -27.88 -13.70 -1.15
C LYS A 166 -28.30 -13.07 -2.49
N LEU A 167 -27.97 -11.80 -2.68
CA LEU A 167 -28.27 -11.06 -3.91
C LEU A 167 -27.22 -11.27 -5.01
N ASN A 168 -26.16 -12.05 -4.78
CA ASN A 168 -25.04 -12.25 -5.70
C ASN A 168 -24.36 -10.92 -6.18
N ILE A 169 -24.39 -9.86 -5.35
CA ILE A 169 -23.83 -8.54 -5.70
C ILE A 169 -22.30 -8.51 -5.57
N MET A 170 -21.73 -9.37 -4.71
CA MET A 170 -20.29 -9.44 -4.46
C MET A 170 -19.75 -10.86 -4.58
N ASP A 171 -18.49 -10.98 -5.01
CA ASP A 171 -17.77 -12.25 -5.03
C ASP A 171 -17.65 -12.85 -3.62
N LYS A 172 -17.91 -14.16 -3.52
CA LYS A 172 -17.86 -14.89 -2.24
C LYS A 172 -16.47 -14.87 -1.58
N GLY A 173 -15.41 -14.81 -2.36
CA GLY A 173 -14.05 -14.72 -1.85
C GLY A 173 -13.77 -13.37 -1.20
N LEU A 174 -14.24 -12.28 -1.82
CA LEU A 174 -14.14 -10.93 -1.27
C LEU A 174 -14.96 -10.78 0.02
N ILE A 175 -16.17 -11.37 0.07
CA ILE A 175 -16.98 -11.36 1.30
C ILE A 175 -16.24 -12.08 2.42
N ARG A 176 -15.75 -13.31 2.20
CA ARG A 176 -15.00 -14.08 3.20
C ARG A 176 -13.75 -13.34 3.68
N PHE A 177 -13.02 -12.71 2.76
CA PHE A 177 -11.88 -11.86 3.13
C PHE A 177 -12.31 -10.69 4.03
N ALA A 178 -13.36 -9.95 3.65
CA ALA A 178 -13.88 -8.84 4.45
C ALA A 178 -14.35 -9.31 5.83
N GLU A 179 -15.05 -10.43 5.93
CA GLU A 179 -15.47 -11.03 7.20
C GLU A 179 -14.30 -11.43 8.08
N SER A 180 -13.22 -11.99 7.51
CA SER A 180 -12.00 -12.33 8.24
C SER A 180 -11.30 -11.11 8.83
N GLN A 181 -11.48 -9.94 8.22
CA GLN A 181 -10.95 -8.67 8.72
C GLN A 181 -11.87 -7.98 9.74
N MET A 182 -13.08 -8.49 9.94
CA MET A 182 -14.07 -7.93 10.86
C MET A 182 -14.29 -8.77 12.12
N ASN A 183 -13.60 -9.90 12.28
CA ASN A 183 -13.85 -10.87 13.36
C ASN A 183 -13.25 -10.47 14.72
N THR A 184 -12.25 -9.59 14.78
CA THR A 184 -11.70 -9.05 16.04
C THR A 184 -11.78 -7.54 16.06
N GLU A 185 -11.81 -6.92 17.23
CA GLU A 185 -11.85 -5.46 17.37
C GLU A 185 -10.62 -4.80 16.77
N GLU A 186 -9.44 -5.35 17.02
CA GLU A 186 -8.19 -4.86 16.44
C GLU A 186 -8.23 -4.82 14.92
N LYS A 187 -8.67 -5.92 14.27
CA LYS A 187 -8.79 -5.98 12.81
C LYS A 187 -9.83 -4.99 12.28
N ARG A 188 -10.99 -4.87 12.95
CA ARG A 188 -12.03 -3.90 12.57
C ARG A 188 -11.52 -2.47 12.63
N ASN A 189 -10.84 -2.11 13.71
CA ASN A 189 -10.23 -0.79 13.87
C ASN A 189 -9.16 -0.56 12.80
N ARG A 190 -8.32 -1.54 12.52
CA ARG A 190 -7.31 -1.44 11.45
C ARG A 190 -7.94 -1.19 10.08
N VAL A 191 -8.99 -1.94 9.71
CA VAL A 191 -9.72 -1.70 8.44
C VAL A 191 -10.26 -0.28 8.40
N TYR A 192 -10.98 0.13 9.44
CA TYR A 192 -11.63 1.42 9.49
C TYR A 192 -10.63 2.57 9.37
N TYR A 193 -9.64 2.61 10.25
CA TYR A 193 -8.67 3.69 10.29
C TYR A 193 -7.80 3.72 9.04
N SER A 194 -7.30 2.58 8.56
CA SER A 194 -6.54 2.54 7.30
C SER A 194 -7.35 3.08 6.12
N TRP A 195 -8.62 2.70 6.01
CA TRP A 195 -9.45 3.15 4.91
C TRP A 195 -9.80 4.63 5.02
N VAL A 196 -10.20 5.07 6.21
CA VAL A 196 -10.63 6.46 6.44
C VAL A 196 -9.45 7.42 6.39
N VAL A 197 -8.33 7.07 7.01
CA VAL A 197 -7.15 7.95 7.08
C VAL A 197 -6.42 8.00 5.73
N PHE A 198 -6.24 6.88 5.04
CA PHE A 198 -5.49 6.87 3.77
C PHE A 198 -6.30 7.28 2.53
N ARG A 199 -7.59 7.68 2.69
CA ARG A 199 -8.46 8.01 1.55
C ARG A 199 -7.93 9.13 0.66
N HIS A 200 -7.14 10.04 1.19
CA HIS A 200 -6.55 11.15 0.41
C HIS A 200 -5.26 10.78 -0.32
N LEU A 201 -4.67 9.61 -0.03
CA LEU A 201 -3.61 9.03 -0.86
C LEU A 201 -4.24 8.39 -2.12
N SER A 202 -4.79 9.23 -2.99
CA SER A 202 -5.47 8.84 -4.22
C SER A 202 -4.81 9.49 -5.44
N PHE A 203 -4.93 8.88 -6.61
CA PHE A 203 -4.22 9.27 -7.81
C PHE A 203 -5.15 9.34 -9.02
N LYS A 204 -4.94 10.37 -9.84
CA LYS A 204 -5.58 10.46 -11.15
C LYS A 204 -4.67 9.74 -12.16
N LEU A 205 -5.20 8.73 -12.84
CA LEU A 205 -4.45 7.90 -13.78
C LEU A 205 -3.63 8.75 -14.77
N ASN A 206 -4.26 9.73 -15.43
CA ASN A 206 -3.59 10.59 -16.40
C ASN A 206 -2.39 11.33 -15.78
N ARG A 207 -2.55 11.88 -14.56
CA ARG A 207 -1.48 12.63 -13.90
C ARG A 207 -0.27 11.75 -13.61
N ILE A 208 -0.50 10.54 -13.08
CA ILE A 208 0.59 9.61 -12.76
C ILE A 208 1.28 9.13 -14.04
N THR A 209 0.54 8.73 -15.07
CA THR A 209 1.16 8.26 -16.32
C THR A 209 1.92 9.39 -17.03
N THR A 210 1.42 10.63 -17.00
CA THR A 210 2.13 11.79 -17.53
C THR A 210 3.45 12.02 -16.77
N LEU A 211 3.42 11.98 -15.43
CA LEU A 211 4.62 12.12 -14.60
C LEU A 211 5.67 11.06 -14.93
N LEU A 212 5.28 9.77 -14.94
CA LEU A 212 6.20 8.67 -15.21
C LEU A 212 6.85 8.80 -16.60
N ASN A 213 6.08 9.25 -17.61
CA ASN A 213 6.59 9.45 -18.96
C ASN A 213 7.51 10.68 -19.09
N GLN A 214 7.16 11.79 -18.46
CA GLN A 214 7.97 13.03 -18.50
C GLN A 214 9.32 12.84 -17.80
N GLU A 215 9.31 12.24 -16.63
CA GLU A 215 10.52 11.97 -15.85
C GLU A 215 11.27 10.71 -16.33
N LYS A 216 10.68 9.95 -17.28
CA LYS A 216 11.18 8.64 -17.73
C LYS A 216 11.52 7.71 -16.54
N LEU A 217 10.70 7.80 -15.48
CA LEU A 217 10.96 7.08 -14.23
C LEU A 217 10.88 5.58 -14.45
N PRO A 218 11.99 4.83 -14.27
CA PRO A 218 11.97 3.38 -14.39
C PRO A 218 10.91 2.79 -13.48
N THR A 219 9.99 2.03 -14.07
CA THR A 219 8.82 1.50 -13.34
C THR A 219 8.64 0.02 -13.65
N THR A 220 8.62 -0.80 -12.60
CA THR A 220 8.30 -2.23 -12.69
C THR A 220 6.92 -2.46 -12.07
N LEU A 221 6.04 -3.09 -12.84
CA LEU A 221 4.72 -3.53 -12.41
C LEU A 221 4.70 -5.05 -12.32
N VAL A 222 4.49 -5.58 -11.12
CA VAL A 222 4.42 -7.02 -10.87
C VAL A 222 2.99 -7.41 -10.54
N LEU A 223 2.43 -8.37 -11.28
CA LEU A 223 1.05 -8.84 -11.12
C LEU A 223 0.99 -10.37 -11.03
N GLY A 224 0.05 -10.86 -10.24
CA GLY A 224 -0.30 -12.28 -10.20
C GLY A 224 -1.39 -12.61 -11.22
N GLU A 225 -1.20 -13.64 -12.05
CA GLU A 225 -2.20 -14.09 -13.03
C GLU A 225 -3.49 -14.56 -12.35
N HIS A 226 -3.38 -15.10 -11.14
CA HIS A 226 -4.51 -15.59 -10.34
C HIS A 226 -5.01 -14.56 -9.31
N ASP A 227 -4.50 -13.33 -9.33
CA ASP A 227 -4.97 -12.25 -8.47
C ASP A 227 -6.38 -11.80 -8.90
N LYS A 228 -7.36 -12.03 -8.01
CA LYS A 228 -8.76 -11.62 -8.25
C LYS A 228 -9.06 -10.18 -7.81
N MET A 229 -8.16 -9.57 -7.04
CA MET A 229 -8.32 -8.21 -6.53
C MET A 229 -7.74 -7.18 -7.51
N ILE A 230 -6.49 -7.38 -7.90
CA ILE A 230 -5.74 -6.48 -8.78
C ILE A 230 -5.35 -7.24 -10.04
N THR A 231 -6.21 -7.18 -11.05
CA THR A 231 -6.04 -7.93 -12.29
C THR A 231 -5.30 -7.11 -13.35
N HIS A 232 -4.61 -7.78 -14.26
CA HIS A 232 -4.03 -7.16 -15.47
C HIS A 232 -5.06 -6.32 -16.23
N LYS A 233 -6.29 -6.82 -16.41
CA LYS A 233 -7.39 -6.12 -17.09
C LYS A 233 -7.73 -4.79 -16.39
N ASN A 234 -7.71 -4.76 -15.06
CA ASN A 234 -7.99 -3.55 -14.30
C ASN A 234 -6.92 -2.47 -14.48
N LEU A 235 -5.68 -2.87 -14.78
CA LEU A 235 -4.54 -1.99 -14.94
C LEU A 235 -4.15 -1.75 -16.41
N ALA A 236 -4.86 -2.32 -17.38
CA ALA A 236 -4.58 -2.15 -18.80
C ALA A 236 -4.44 -0.68 -19.22
N GLY A 237 -5.30 0.20 -18.68
CA GLY A 237 -5.21 1.64 -18.96
C GLY A 237 -3.94 2.31 -18.42
N PHE A 238 -3.34 1.78 -17.36
CA PHE A 238 -2.03 2.23 -16.85
C PHE A 238 -0.90 1.68 -17.70
N ILE A 239 -0.91 0.38 -17.95
CA ILE A 239 0.10 -0.35 -18.74
C ILE A 239 0.26 0.28 -20.13
N ASN A 240 -0.85 0.50 -20.82
CA ASN A 240 -0.83 1.04 -22.20
C ASN A 240 -0.36 2.51 -22.29
N ARG A 241 -0.37 3.25 -21.18
CA ARG A 241 0.04 4.67 -21.16
C ARG A 241 1.47 4.90 -20.68
N VAL A 242 2.17 3.87 -20.23
CA VAL A 242 3.57 3.97 -19.78
C VAL A 242 4.42 3.01 -20.62
N PRO A 243 4.89 3.44 -21.81
CA PRO A 243 5.55 2.52 -22.78
C PRO A 243 6.85 1.90 -22.29
N HIS A 244 7.52 2.52 -21.32
CA HIS A 244 8.77 2.04 -20.72
C HIS A 244 8.55 1.21 -19.43
N LEU A 245 7.29 0.87 -19.15
CA LEU A 245 6.94 0.04 -18.00
C LEU A 245 7.49 -1.40 -18.20
N ASN A 246 8.22 -1.89 -17.21
CA ASN A 246 8.56 -3.30 -17.14
C ASN A 246 7.41 -4.08 -16.47
N LEU A 247 6.72 -4.92 -17.23
CA LEU A 247 5.61 -5.74 -16.74
C LEU A 247 6.07 -7.16 -16.43
N VAL A 248 5.89 -7.59 -15.19
CA VAL A 248 6.17 -8.96 -14.73
C VAL A 248 4.85 -9.64 -14.36
N LEU A 249 4.53 -10.74 -15.02
CA LEU A 249 3.35 -11.56 -14.73
C LEU A 249 3.79 -12.90 -14.12
N LEU A 250 3.25 -13.21 -12.94
CA LEU A 250 3.63 -14.40 -12.18
C LEU A 250 2.42 -15.31 -11.95
N LYS A 251 2.61 -16.63 -12.04
CA LYS A 251 1.56 -17.64 -11.82
C LYS A 251 1.23 -17.79 -10.33
N CYS A 252 0.73 -16.74 -9.71
CA CYS A 252 0.38 -16.71 -8.29
C CYS A 252 -0.84 -15.85 -8.01
N GLY A 253 -1.39 -15.96 -6.80
CA GLY A 253 -2.44 -15.08 -6.26
C GLY A 253 -1.85 -13.85 -5.57
N HIS A 254 -2.75 -12.97 -5.09
CA HIS A 254 -2.39 -11.71 -4.44
C HIS A 254 -1.42 -11.89 -3.25
N ASN A 255 -1.73 -12.82 -2.34
CA ASN A 255 -0.97 -13.00 -1.09
C ASN A 255 0.42 -13.62 -1.30
N ASP A 256 0.61 -14.35 -2.40
CA ASP A 256 1.86 -15.04 -2.71
C ASP A 256 2.79 -14.20 -3.58
N LEU A 257 2.35 -13.00 -4.01
CA LEU A 257 3.02 -12.22 -5.04
C LEU A 257 4.46 -11.84 -4.67
N ILE A 258 4.68 -11.36 -3.44
CA ILE A 258 6.03 -10.98 -2.97
C ILE A 258 6.96 -12.20 -2.96
N ARG A 259 6.48 -13.33 -2.43
CA ARG A 259 7.25 -14.57 -2.40
C ARG A 259 7.59 -15.06 -3.81
N SER A 260 6.61 -15.04 -4.71
CA SER A 260 6.80 -15.46 -6.11
C SER A 260 7.73 -14.51 -6.86
N TYR A 261 7.67 -13.21 -6.56
CA TYR A 261 8.58 -12.24 -7.15
C TYR A 261 10.01 -12.40 -6.61
N ALA A 262 10.17 -12.70 -5.34
CA ALA A 262 11.49 -13.00 -4.75
C ALA A 262 12.17 -14.24 -5.37
N ALA A 263 11.38 -15.19 -5.89
CA ALA A 263 11.88 -16.41 -6.53
C ALA A 263 12.08 -16.26 -8.05
N HIS A 264 11.66 -15.13 -8.65
CA HIS A 264 11.75 -14.82 -10.08
C HIS A 264 13.08 -14.17 -10.41
#